data_a9d582e458fd4c1c88d92fbe85d9ea60
#
_entry.id   a9d582e458fd4c1c88d92fbe85d9ea60
#
_cell.length_a   1.000
_cell.length_b   1.000
_cell.length_c   1.000
_cell.angle_alpha   90.00
_cell.angle_beta   90.00
_cell.angle_gamma   90.00
#
_symmetry.space_group_name_H-M   'P 1'
#
loop_
_entity.id
_entity.type
_entity.pdbx_description
1 polymer ?
#
loop_
_entity_poly.entity_id
_entity_poly.type
_entity_poly.pdbx_seq_one_letter_code
_entity_poly.pdbx_strand_id
1 'polypeptide(L)'
;NFGSDGSQNFDFSSNGLEIGVGYSFNEAWTIGVLAGTMEGDYKPEAGGKTDLDGNTLGAYLTYIHGNGFYADLSYRSFDFDGDVRNGSETLVIGGDADGYSLEMGYGFKTESNLEIEPQLQYSSMSVSMDDVGYGSGDFELTDGDSSQFRLGVALRKSYQQDSGLWTPYGALSYVNVSSASNSYAIGGELEGGVDTSGGSALLELGTDARYKAWVFNAGISMQDGGAYD
;
A
#
# COMPACT_ATOMS: atom_id res chain seq x y z
N ASN A 1 29.53 -9.46 24.17
CA ASN A 1 29.61 -9.20 22.75
C ASN A 1 28.46 -9.92 22.04
N PHE A 2 27.33 -9.29 21.93
CA PHE A 2 26.27 -9.68 21.01
C PHE A 2 26.26 -8.63 19.90
N GLY A 3 27.06 -8.85 18.88
CA GLY A 3 26.93 -8.21 17.59
C GLY A 3 26.27 -9.24 16.69
N SER A 4 25.00 -9.10 16.42
CA SER A 4 24.33 -9.78 15.32
C SER A 4 23.84 -8.72 14.36
N ASP A 5 24.59 -8.50 13.29
CA ASP A 5 24.02 -8.11 12.01
C ASP A 5 23.20 -9.31 11.52
N GLY A 6 21.98 -9.41 12.00
CA GLY A 6 21.04 -10.41 11.56
C GLY A 6 20.01 -9.78 10.63
N SER A 7 20.35 -9.60 9.37
CA SER A 7 19.32 -9.53 8.33
C SER A 7 18.58 -10.87 8.36
N GLN A 8 17.40 -10.91 8.97
CA GLN A 8 16.54 -12.08 8.91
C GLN A 8 15.83 -12.04 7.56
N ASN A 9 16.17 -12.99 6.69
CA ASN A 9 15.41 -13.18 5.46
C ASN A 9 14.00 -13.67 5.82
N PHE A 10 13.02 -13.20 5.09
CA PHE A 10 11.64 -13.62 5.20
C PHE A 10 10.96 -13.64 3.83
N ASP A 11 9.98 -14.52 3.69
CA ASP A 11 9.07 -14.51 2.54
C ASP A 11 7.76 -13.82 2.95
N PHE A 12 7.34 -12.84 2.18
CA PHE A 12 6.04 -12.20 2.33
C PHE A 12 5.26 -12.28 1.02
N SER A 13 4.01 -12.68 1.10
CA SER A 13 3.08 -12.63 -0.02
C SER A 13 1.73 -12.09 0.43
N SER A 14 1.12 -11.26 -0.39
CA SER A 14 -0.24 -10.77 -0.15
C SER A 14 -1.08 -10.84 -1.41
N ASN A 15 -2.36 -11.12 -1.22
CA ASN A 15 -3.39 -11.10 -2.26
C ASN A 15 -4.57 -10.31 -1.75
N GLY A 16 -5.31 -9.66 -2.65
CA GLY A 16 -6.50 -8.92 -2.26
C GLY A 16 -7.40 -8.64 -3.43
N LEU A 17 -8.64 -8.33 -3.12
CA LEU A 17 -9.64 -7.85 -4.07
C LEU A 17 -10.26 -6.58 -3.51
N GLU A 18 -10.23 -5.51 -4.29
CA GLU A 18 -10.90 -4.25 -3.96
C GLU A 18 -11.90 -3.91 -5.06
N ILE A 19 -13.09 -3.52 -4.67
CA ILE A 19 -14.13 -3.02 -5.56
C ILE A 19 -14.58 -1.65 -5.09
N GLY A 20 -14.89 -0.77 -6.03
CA GLY A 20 -15.35 0.58 -5.69
C GLY A 20 -16.40 1.10 -6.65
N VAL A 21 -17.11 2.11 -6.21
CA VAL A 21 -18.05 2.86 -7.02
C VAL A 21 -17.81 4.34 -6.84
N GLY A 22 -17.73 5.06 -7.96
CA GLY A 22 -17.54 6.50 -7.98
C GLY A 22 -18.66 7.22 -8.70
N TYR A 23 -18.91 8.44 -8.28
CA TYR A 23 -19.87 9.35 -8.89
C TYR A 23 -19.17 10.66 -9.27
N SER A 24 -19.19 10.99 -10.56
CA SER A 24 -18.68 12.26 -11.08
C SER A 24 -19.82 13.27 -11.11
N PHE A 25 -19.79 14.27 -10.23
CA PHE A 25 -20.83 15.28 -10.15
C PHE A 25 -20.58 16.46 -11.10
N ASN A 26 -19.40 16.53 -11.71
CA ASN A 26 -19.08 17.34 -12.86
C ASN A 26 -17.85 16.79 -13.59
N GLU A 27 -17.35 17.48 -14.61
CA GLU A 27 -16.19 17.04 -15.40
C GLU A 27 -14.86 17.02 -14.62
N ALA A 28 -14.80 17.71 -13.48
CA ALA A 28 -13.57 17.86 -12.71
C ALA A 28 -13.56 17.00 -11.44
N TRP A 29 -14.70 16.70 -10.83
CA TRP A 29 -14.78 16.10 -9.52
C TRP A 29 -15.46 14.73 -9.53
N THR A 30 -14.81 13.77 -8.91
CA THR A 30 -15.37 12.43 -8.66
C THR A 30 -15.20 12.09 -7.18
N ILE A 31 -16.27 11.63 -6.56
CA ILE A 31 -16.23 11.05 -5.20
C ILE A 31 -16.58 9.56 -5.30
N GLY A 32 -15.97 8.75 -4.50
CA GLY A 32 -16.26 7.32 -4.48
C GLY A 32 -16.02 6.65 -3.15
N VAL A 33 -16.51 5.43 -3.06
CA VAL A 33 -16.28 4.52 -1.93
C VAL A 33 -15.75 3.21 -2.47
N LEU A 34 -15.01 2.50 -1.65
CA LEU A 34 -14.43 1.21 -1.97
C LEU A 34 -14.54 0.26 -0.78
N ALA A 35 -14.56 -1.02 -1.07
CA ALA A 35 -14.48 -2.09 -0.09
C ALA A 35 -13.64 -3.23 -0.66
N GLY A 36 -12.95 -3.96 0.19
CA GLY A 36 -12.09 -5.04 -0.24
C GLY A 36 -11.77 -6.03 0.85
N THR A 37 -11.06 -7.08 0.44
CA THR A 37 -10.49 -8.09 1.31
C THR A 37 -9.02 -8.26 0.99
N MET A 38 -8.22 -8.62 1.98
CA MET A 38 -6.80 -8.87 1.85
C MET A 38 -6.44 -10.13 2.62
N GLU A 39 -5.56 -10.93 2.06
CA GLU A 39 -4.92 -12.08 2.72
C GLU A 39 -3.40 -11.87 2.65
N GLY A 40 -2.69 -12.17 3.71
CA GLY A 40 -1.24 -12.05 3.80
C GLY A 40 -0.60 -13.27 4.45
N ASP A 41 0.52 -13.72 3.88
CA ASP A 41 1.37 -14.78 4.42
C ASP A 41 2.75 -14.20 4.73
N TYR A 42 3.23 -14.38 5.94
CA TYR A 42 4.59 -14.04 6.35
C TYR A 42 5.30 -15.26 6.90
N LYS A 43 6.50 -15.55 6.40
CA LYS A 43 7.31 -16.72 6.77
C LYS A 43 8.76 -16.29 7.03
N PRO A 44 9.18 -16.13 8.29
CA PRO A 44 10.58 -15.89 8.61
C PRO A 44 11.42 -17.14 8.43
N GLU A 45 12.68 -17.02 7.95
CA GLU A 45 13.63 -18.15 7.83
C GLU A 45 13.89 -18.85 9.18
N ALA A 46 13.80 -18.12 10.28
CA ALA A 46 13.97 -18.70 11.62
C ALA A 46 12.87 -19.71 12.02
N GLY A 47 11.85 -19.87 11.19
CA GLY A 47 10.70 -20.74 11.40
C GLY A 47 9.47 -19.98 11.92
N GLY A 48 8.32 -20.62 11.78
CA GLY A 48 7.02 -20.03 12.05
C GLY A 48 6.31 -19.60 10.78
N LYS A 49 5.07 -19.17 10.93
CA LYS A 49 4.22 -18.62 9.88
C LYS A 49 3.21 -17.67 10.50
N THR A 50 2.96 -16.56 9.82
CA THR A 50 1.84 -15.68 10.14
C THR A 50 0.89 -15.66 8.96
N ASP A 51 -0.38 -15.98 9.20
CA ASP A 51 -1.48 -15.85 8.25
C ASP A 51 -2.30 -14.64 8.70
N LEU A 52 -2.58 -13.71 7.79
CA LEU A 52 -3.36 -12.50 8.05
C LEU A 52 -4.53 -12.45 7.10
N ASP A 53 -5.71 -12.15 7.62
CA ASP A 53 -6.93 -11.89 6.86
C ASP A 53 -7.44 -10.50 7.23
N GLY A 54 -7.92 -9.74 6.26
CA GLY A 54 -8.40 -8.38 6.53
C GLY A 54 -9.45 -7.91 5.57
N ASN A 55 -10.21 -6.92 6.05
CA ASN A 55 -11.20 -6.21 5.27
C ASN A 55 -10.84 -4.73 5.21
N THR A 56 -11.18 -4.08 4.10
CA THR A 56 -10.98 -2.65 3.94
C THR A 56 -12.26 -1.96 3.54
N LEU A 57 -12.46 -0.78 4.09
CA LEU A 57 -13.44 0.19 3.63
C LEU A 57 -12.74 1.51 3.36
N GLY A 58 -13.14 2.22 2.31
CA GLY A 58 -12.51 3.48 2.01
C GLY A 58 -13.40 4.44 1.24
N ALA A 59 -12.91 5.65 1.14
CA ALA A 59 -13.50 6.71 0.33
C ALA A 59 -12.38 7.46 -0.42
N TYR A 60 -12.73 8.01 -1.57
CA TYR A 60 -11.80 8.83 -2.34
C TYR A 60 -12.47 10.03 -2.97
N LEU A 61 -11.69 11.05 -3.21
CA LEU A 61 -12.07 12.27 -3.90
C LEU A 61 -11.00 12.61 -4.93
N THR A 62 -11.38 12.57 -6.20
CA THR A 62 -10.51 12.89 -7.33
C THR A 62 -10.91 14.24 -7.94
N TYR A 63 -9.93 15.09 -8.16
CA TYR A 63 -10.05 16.33 -8.92
C TYR A 63 -9.17 16.27 -10.16
N ILE A 64 -9.75 16.53 -11.33
CA ILE A 64 -9.04 16.61 -12.60
C ILE A 64 -9.34 17.94 -13.26
N HIS A 65 -8.30 18.72 -13.52
CA HIS A 65 -8.44 20.00 -14.22
C HIS A 65 -8.10 19.85 -15.71
N GLY A 66 -8.82 20.55 -16.56
CA GLY A 66 -8.65 20.44 -18.02
C GLY A 66 -7.27 20.84 -18.56
N ASN A 67 -6.41 21.46 -17.76
CA ASN A 67 -5.02 21.76 -18.13
C ASN A 67 -4.04 20.61 -17.91
N GLY A 68 -4.49 19.47 -17.36
CA GLY A 68 -3.66 18.30 -17.05
C GLY A 68 -3.31 18.11 -15.58
N PHE A 69 -3.63 19.08 -14.70
CA PHE A 69 -3.45 18.90 -13.26
C PHE A 69 -4.50 17.95 -12.69
N TYR A 70 -4.09 17.09 -11.77
CA TYR A 70 -5.00 16.29 -10.94
C TYR A 70 -4.56 16.24 -9.47
N ALA A 71 -5.52 15.96 -8.61
CA ALA A 71 -5.29 15.64 -7.20
C ALA A 71 -6.26 14.53 -6.79
N ASP A 72 -5.74 13.55 -6.06
CA ASP A 72 -6.47 12.41 -5.53
C ASP A 72 -6.27 12.30 -4.03
N LEU A 73 -7.35 12.32 -3.28
CA LEU A 73 -7.37 12.13 -1.84
C LEU A 73 -8.09 10.83 -1.54
N SER A 74 -7.49 9.94 -0.79
CA SER A 74 -8.13 8.71 -0.34
C SER A 74 -7.96 8.50 1.16
N TYR A 75 -8.95 7.86 1.75
CA TYR A 75 -8.95 7.34 3.11
C TYR A 75 -9.34 5.88 3.07
N ARG A 76 -8.66 5.05 3.87
CA ARG A 76 -8.97 3.63 4.05
C ARG A 76 -8.90 3.28 5.52
N SER A 77 -9.84 2.48 5.95
CA SER A 77 -9.82 1.79 7.24
C SER A 77 -9.72 0.30 6.97
N PHE A 78 -8.85 -0.36 7.70
CA PHE A 78 -8.62 -1.81 7.64
C PHE A 78 -8.96 -2.40 8.99
N ASP A 79 -9.58 -3.57 8.96
CA ASP A 79 -9.79 -4.42 10.11
C ASP A 79 -9.16 -5.77 9.76
N PHE A 80 -8.26 -6.27 10.60
CA PHE A 80 -7.52 -7.49 10.31
C PHE A 80 -7.41 -8.39 11.53
N ASP A 81 -7.35 -9.69 11.26
CA ASP A 81 -7.04 -10.73 12.22
C ASP A 81 -6.05 -11.72 11.62
N GLY A 82 -5.42 -12.52 12.47
CA GLY A 82 -4.43 -13.47 12.00
C GLY A 82 -3.95 -14.45 13.03
N ASP A 83 -3.28 -15.46 12.51
CA ASP A 83 -2.68 -16.54 13.27
C ASP A 83 -1.15 -16.50 13.17
N VAL A 84 -0.46 -16.33 14.27
CA VAL A 84 0.99 -16.51 14.35
C VAL A 84 1.28 -17.91 14.89
N ARG A 85 1.88 -18.76 14.06
CA ARG A 85 2.19 -20.16 14.40
C ARG A 85 3.68 -20.36 14.56
N ASN A 86 4.07 -20.95 15.70
CA ASN A 86 5.43 -21.36 15.96
C ASN A 86 5.43 -22.76 16.59
N GLY A 87 5.85 -23.76 15.81
CA GLY A 87 5.78 -25.16 16.21
C GLY A 87 4.34 -25.64 16.45
N SER A 88 4.01 -26.02 17.68
CA SER A 88 2.65 -26.44 18.08
C SER A 88 1.80 -25.32 18.68
N GLU A 89 2.35 -24.13 18.79
CA GLU A 89 1.67 -22.99 19.42
C GLU A 89 1.10 -22.07 18.34
N THR A 90 -0.10 -21.57 18.61
CA THR A 90 -0.77 -20.58 17.76
C THR A 90 -1.18 -19.41 18.64
N LEU A 91 -0.81 -18.22 18.24
CA LEU A 91 -1.21 -16.96 18.83
C LEU A 91 -2.16 -16.26 17.85
N VAL A 92 -3.32 -15.88 18.32
CA VAL A 92 -4.28 -15.09 17.51
C VAL A 92 -3.98 -13.62 17.76
N ILE A 93 -3.81 -12.88 16.70
CA ILE A 93 -3.59 -11.42 16.70
C ILE A 93 -4.74 -10.75 15.98
N GLY A 94 -5.04 -9.52 16.33
CA GLY A 94 -6.02 -8.70 15.64
C GLY A 94 -5.66 -7.23 15.76
N GLY A 95 -6.36 -6.40 15.02
CA GLY A 95 -6.18 -4.96 15.08
C GLY A 95 -6.88 -4.25 13.94
N ASP A 96 -6.73 -2.95 13.96
CA ASP A 96 -7.23 -2.05 12.93
C ASP A 96 -6.13 -1.10 12.43
N ALA A 97 -6.31 -0.61 11.23
CA ALA A 97 -5.43 0.40 10.66
C ALA A 97 -6.23 1.44 9.88
N ASP A 98 -5.82 2.68 10.02
CA ASP A 98 -6.36 3.80 9.28
C ASP A 98 -5.28 4.46 8.43
N GLY A 99 -5.61 4.74 7.19
CA GLY A 99 -4.67 5.36 6.28
C GLY A 99 -5.31 6.44 5.41
N TYR A 100 -4.53 7.46 5.11
CA TYR A 100 -4.88 8.46 4.11
C TYR A 100 -3.75 8.67 3.12
N SER A 101 -4.10 9.03 1.90
CA SER A 101 -3.15 9.34 0.83
C SER A 101 -3.62 10.56 0.06
N LEU A 102 -2.68 11.45 -0.23
CA LEU A 102 -2.87 12.58 -1.14
C LEU A 102 -1.84 12.46 -2.26
N GLU A 103 -2.33 12.29 -3.48
CA GLU A 103 -1.50 12.32 -4.69
C GLU A 103 -1.85 13.54 -5.53
N MET A 104 -0.85 14.13 -6.15
CA MET A 104 -0.99 15.21 -7.13
C MET A 104 -0.07 14.96 -8.31
N GLY A 105 -0.53 15.32 -9.50
CA GLY A 105 0.27 15.22 -10.69
C GLY A 105 -0.15 16.21 -11.76
N TYR A 106 0.65 16.25 -12.82
CA TYR A 106 0.38 17.10 -13.96
C TYR A 106 0.77 16.39 -15.26
N GLY A 107 -0.21 16.12 -16.12
CA GLY A 107 -0.04 15.46 -17.41
C GLY A 107 0.36 16.44 -18.52
N PHE A 108 1.59 16.35 -19.00
CA PHE A 108 2.09 17.08 -20.17
C PHE A 108 1.87 16.23 -21.44
N LYS A 109 0.93 16.63 -22.30
CA LYS A 109 0.69 15.95 -23.57
C LYS A 109 1.59 16.46 -24.67
N THR A 110 2.29 15.54 -25.33
CA THR A 110 3.10 15.82 -26.51
C THR A 110 2.26 15.69 -27.79
N GLU A 111 2.78 16.20 -28.92
CA GLU A 111 2.16 16.06 -30.23
C GLU A 111 1.98 14.59 -30.67
N SER A 112 2.80 13.68 -30.15
CA SER A 112 2.74 12.24 -30.42
C SER A 112 1.74 11.46 -29.55
N ASN A 113 0.88 12.14 -28.81
CA ASN A 113 -0.03 11.55 -27.80
C ASN A 113 0.70 10.79 -26.68
N LEU A 114 1.97 11.09 -26.44
CA LEU A 114 2.67 10.67 -25.23
C LEU A 114 2.37 11.69 -24.13
N GLU A 115 1.95 11.23 -22.99
CA GLU A 115 1.76 12.01 -21.77
C GLU A 115 2.90 11.72 -20.79
N ILE A 116 3.55 12.78 -20.32
CA ILE A 116 4.58 12.73 -19.30
C ILE A 116 3.97 13.34 -18.05
N GLU A 117 3.92 12.57 -16.96
CA GLU A 117 3.17 12.94 -15.77
C GLU A 117 4.06 12.85 -14.52
N PRO A 118 4.69 13.96 -14.10
CA PRO A 118 5.30 14.04 -12.78
C PRO A 118 4.21 13.90 -11.70
N GLN A 119 4.53 13.11 -10.68
CA GLN A 119 3.63 12.72 -9.60
C GLN A 119 4.29 12.94 -8.25
N LEU A 120 3.50 13.37 -7.29
CA LEU A 120 3.87 13.55 -5.90
C LEU A 120 2.79 12.92 -5.05
N GLN A 121 3.16 12.05 -4.11
CA GLN A 121 2.23 11.44 -3.19
C GLN A 121 2.76 11.50 -1.76
N TYR A 122 1.89 11.76 -0.83
CA TYR A 122 2.09 11.55 0.59
C TYR A 122 1.01 10.62 1.12
N SER A 123 1.41 9.62 1.88
CA SER A 123 0.50 8.72 2.58
C SER A 123 0.94 8.54 4.03
N SER A 124 -0.02 8.30 4.89
CA SER A 124 0.21 7.97 6.29
C SER A 124 -0.77 6.89 6.70
N MET A 125 -0.31 6.00 7.57
CA MET A 125 -1.07 4.90 8.12
C MET A 125 -0.74 4.76 9.59
N SER A 126 -1.77 4.63 10.42
CA SER A 126 -1.70 4.24 11.82
C SER A 126 -2.26 2.84 11.97
N VAL A 127 -1.59 2.01 12.74
CA VAL A 127 -1.99 0.62 13.02
C VAL A 127 -2.13 0.49 14.53
N SER A 128 -3.29 0.02 14.98
CA SER A 128 -3.56 -0.34 16.37
C SER A 128 -3.69 -1.86 16.48
N MET A 129 -2.95 -2.44 17.41
CA MET A 129 -2.94 -3.89 17.64
C MET A 129 -3.73 -4.22 18.91
N ASP A 130 -4.48 -5.29 18.84
CA ASP A 130 -5.18 -5.82 20.02
C ASP A 130 -4.17 -6.45 21.00
N ASP A 131 -4.40 -6.26 22.30
CA ASP A 131 -3.62 -6.93 23.35
C ASP A 131 -3.80 -8.45 23.29
N VAL A 132 -2.70 -9.17 23.33
CA VAL A 132 -2.71 -10.63 23.20
C VAL A 132 -2.24 -11.28 24.50
N GLY A 133 -3.10 -12.06 25.13
CA GLY A 133 -2.75 -12.89 26.27
C GLY A 133 -2.00 -14.15 25.82
N TYR A 134 -0.75 -14.34 26.26
CA TYR A 134 0.04 -15.54 26.00
C TYR A 134 0.46 -16.25 27.29
N GLY A 135 -0.17 -17.37 27.58
CA GLY A 135 0.16 -18.18 28.78
C GLY A 135 -0.08 -17.45 30.11
N SER A 136 0.97 -17.19 30.88
CA SER A 136 0.93 -16.45 32.15
C SER A 136 1.48 -15.01 32.01
N GLY A 137 1.73 -14.51 30.82
CA GLY A 137 2.26 -13.18 30.52
C GLY A 137 1.41 -12.44 29.49
N ASP A 138 1.32 -11.14 29.64
CA ASP A 138 0.72 -10.27 28.67
C ASP A 138 1.75 -9.94 27.58
N PHE A 139 1.36 -10.07 26.33
CA PHE A 139 2.13 -9.66 25.17
C PHE A 139 1.52 -8.36 24.67
N GLU A 140 2.18 -7.26 24.96
CA GLU A 140 1.75 -5.94 24.50
C GLU A 140 2.38 -5.67 23.13
N LEU A 141 1.53 -5.53 22.11
CA LEU A 141 1.90 -5.04 20.80
C LEU A 141 1.65 -3.53 20.79
N THR A 142 2.67 -2.78 20.44
CA THR A 142 2.55 -1.32 20.40
C THR A 142 2.01 -0.87 19.05
N ASP A 143 1.13 0.12 19.08
CA ASP A 143 0.64 0.82 17.91
C ASP A 143 1.79 1.30 17.02
N GLY A 144 1.60 1.23 15.72
CA GLY A 144 2.59 1.62 14.73
C GLY A 144 2.09 2.73 13.82
N ASP A 145 2.94 3.74 13.62
CA ASP A 145 2.69 4.80 12.65
C ASP A 145 3.68 4.69 11.49
N SER A 146 3.17 4.85 10.29
CA SER A 146 3.99 4.90 9.08
C SER A 146 3.60 6.10 8.22
N SER A 147 4.60 6.77 7.67
CA SER A 147 4.38 7.78 6.66
C SER A 147 5.31 7.58 5.46
N GLN A 148 4.78 7.81 4.28
CA GLN A 148 5.47 7.60 3.03
C GLN A 148 5.34 8.81 2.12
N PHE A 149 6.45 9.18 1.51
CA PHE A 149 6.52 10.18 0.46
C PHE A 149 6.98 9.52 -0.84
N ARG A 150 6.27 9.75 -1.94
CA ARG A 150 6.62 9.25 -3.27
C ARG A 150 6.76 10.41 -4.26
N LEU A 151 7.87 10.44 -4.99
CA LEU A 151 8.10 11.34 -6.11
C LEU A 151 8.39 10.52 -7.35
N GLY A 152 7.60 10.69 -8.41
CA GLY A 152 7.70 9.86 -9.59
C GLY A 152 7.40 10.58 -10.89
N VAL A 153 7.64 9.86 -11.99
CA VAL A 153 7.24 10.26 -13.33
C VAL A 153 6.60 9.06 -14.03
N ALA A 154 5.38 9.24 -14.51
CA ALA A 154 4.71 8.28 -15.36
C ALA A 154 4.76 8.72 -16.83
N LEU A 155 4.86 7.73 -17.71
CA LEU A 155 4.75 7.87 -19.16
C LEU A 155 3.54 7.07 -19.61
N ARG A 156 2.56 7.74 -20.24
CA ARG A 156 1.33 7.13 -20.74
C ARG A 156 1.18 7.39 -22.23
N LYS A 157 0.71 6.42 -22.98
CA LYS A 157 0.42 6.62 -24.40
C LYS A 157 -0.94 6.04 -24.76
N SER A 158 -1.84 6.90 -25.17
CA SER A 158 -3.20 6.51 -25.56
C SER A 158 -3.30 6.16 -27.05
N TYR A 159 -3.89 5.00 -27.32
CA TYR A 159 -4.20 4.50 -28.65
C TYR A 159 -5.72 4.41 -28.82
N GLN A 160 -6.26 5.27 -29.67
CA GLN A 160 -7.68 5.25 -30.00
C GLN A 160 -7.94 4.15 -31.04
N GLN A 161 -8.91 3.30 -30.77
CA GLN A 161 -9.44 2.31 -31.73
C GLN A 161 -10.94 2.56 -31.95
N ASP A 162 -11.53 1.98 -32.98
CA ASP A 162 -12.92 2.25 -33.42
C ASP A 162 -13.97 2.12 -32.32
N SER A 163 -13.74 1.29 -31.31
CA SER A 163 -14.70 1.02 -30.23
C SER A 163 -14.12 1.17 -28.83
N GLY A 164 -12.88 1.66 -28.70
CA GLY A 164 -12.23 1.73 -27.39
C GLY A 164 -10.96 2.59 -27.35
N LEU A 165 -10.47 2.75 -26.15
CA LEU A 165 -9.21 3.44 -25.84
C LEU A 165 -8.30 2.45 -25.10
N TRP A 166 -7.05 2.33 -25.53
CA TRP A 166 -6.02 1.55 -24.86
C TRP A 166 -4.86 2.47 -24.47
N THR A 167 -4.47 2.45 -23.20
CA THR A 167 -3.47 3.34 -22.62
C THR A 167 -2.45 2.56 -21.79
N PRO A 168 -1.39 1.97 -22.41
CA PRO A 168 -0.27 1.44 -21.66
C PRO A 168 0.48 2.58 -20.95
N TYR A 169 1.06 2.25 -19.78
CA TYR A 169 1.86 3.17 -19.00
C TYR A 169 3.05 2.49 -18.34
N GLY A 170 4.06 3.28 -18.02
CA GLY A 170 5.15 2.91 -17.13
C GLY A 170 5.47 4.09 -16.23
N ALA A 171 5.77 3.82 -14.97
CA ALA A 171 6.17 4.84 -14.00
C ALA A 171 7.43 4.42 -13.24
N LEU A 172 8.26 5.40 -12.94
CA LEU A 172 9.42 5.25 -12.06
C LEU A 172 9.31 6.27 -10.93
N SER A 173 9.39 5.79 -9.70
CA SER A 173 9.25 6.62 -8.52
C SER A 173 10.37 6.35 -7.52
N TYR A 174 10.74 7.38 -6.78
CA TYR A 174 11.46 7.27 -5.53
C TYR A 174 10.45 7.30 -4.39
N VAL A 175 10.55 6.33 -3.50
CA VAL A 175 9.69 6.17 -2.32
C VAL A 175 10.57 6.32 -1.09
N ASN A 176 10.15 7.15 -0.15
CA ASN A 176 10.81 7.28 1.14
C ASN A 176 9.76 7.02 2.23
N VAL A 177 10.02 6.00 3.05
CA VAL A 177 9.25 5.69 4.24
C VAL A 177 9.95 6.32 5.43
N SER A 178 9.22 7.15 6.17
CA SER A 178 9.66 7.77 7.41
C SER A 178 8.73 7.34 8.54
N SER A 179 9.27 7.13 9.72
CA SER A 179 8.49 6.73 10.90
C SER A 179 7.72 5.42 10.68
N ALA A 180 8.42 4.34 10.40
CA ALA A 180 7.84 3.00 10.35
C ALA A 180 8.45 2.16 11.48
N SER A 181 8.09 2.48 12.72
CA SER A 181 8.55 1.77 13.92
C SER A 181 7.39 1.02 14.54
N ASN A 182 7.56 -0.28 14.68
CA ASN A 182 6.70 -1.12 15.50
C ASN A 182 7.53 -1.60 16.68
N SER A 183 6.99 -1.53 17.89
CA SER A 183 7.62 -2.07 19.08
C SER A 183 6.74 -3.11 19.75
N TYR A 184 7.36 -3.98 20.53
CA TYR A 184 6.66 -4.98 21.33
C TYR A 184 7.29 -5.06 22.70
N ALA A 185 6.48 -5.38 23.71
CA ALA A 185 6.94 -5.69 25.05
C ALA A 185 6.40 -7.03 25.51
N ILE A 186 7.25 -7.83 26.17
CA ILE A 186 6.88 -9.14 26.73
C ILE A 186 7.06 -9.07 28.22
N GLY A 187 5.94 -9.18 28.98
CA GLY A 187 5.94 -9.17 30.42
C GLY A 187 6.57 -7.93 31.08
N GLY A 188 6.65 -6.81 30.30
CA GLY A 188 7.24 -5.56 30.77
C GLY A 188 8.76 -5.55 30.92
N GLU A 189 9.46 -6.62 30.56
CA GLU A 189 10.92 -6.75 30.76
C GLU A 189 11.70 -6.88 29.46
N LEU A 190 11.10 -7.36 28.37
CA LEU A 190 11.73 -7.51 27.06
C LEU A 190 11.06 -6.59 26.05
N GLU A 191 11.76 -5.56 25.65
CA GLU A 191 11.30 -4.63 24.62
C GLU A 191 12.10 -4.85 23.32
N GLY A 192 11.42 -4.79 22.20
CA GLY A 192 12.03 -4.85 20.89
C GLY A 192 11.24 -4.00 19.88
N GLY A 193 11.85 -3.73 18.75
CA GLY A 193 11.19 -2.95 17.69
C GLY A 193 11.87 -3.20 16.35
N VAL A 194 11.09 -2.98 15.28
CA VAL A 194 11.57 -3.03 13.90
C VAL A 194 11.36 -1.66 13.29
N ASP A 195 12.43 -1.09 12.76
CA ASP A 195 12.38 0.14 11.96
C ASP A 195 12.48 -0.25 10.49
N THR A 196 11.42 0.02 9.73
CA THR A 196 11.34 -0.24 8.28
C THR A 196 11.42 1.06 7.48
N SER A 197 11.96 2.14 8.06
CA SER A 197 12.20 3.39 7.35
C SER A 197 13.31 3.23 6.31
N GLY A 198 13.21 3.98 5.23
CA GLY A 198 14.23 3.96 4.19
C GLY A 198 13.75 4.46 2.85
N GLY A 199 14.70 4.55 1.92
CA GLY A 199 14.43 4.99 0.56
C GLY A 199 14.54 3.85 -0.43
N SER A 200 13.58 3.75 -1.37
CA SER A 200 13.53 2.71 -2.40
C SER A 200 13.15 3.25 -3.77
N ALA A 201 13.43 2.49 -4.81
CA ALA A 201 12.97 2.73 -6.17
C ALA A 201 11.75 1.85 -6.47
N LEU A 202 10.70 2.43 -7.04
CA LEU A 202 9.49 1.74 -7.45
C LEU A 202 9.32 1.85 -8.96
N LEU A 203 9.25 0.71 -9.64
CA LEU A 203 8.90 0.60 -11.05
C LEU A 203 7.51 0.02 -11.20
N GLU A 204 6.66 0.70 -11.95
CA GLU A 204 5.30 0.28 -12.26
C GLU A 204 5.11 0.18 -13.76
N LEU A 205 4.49 -0.89 -14.23
CA LEU A 205 4.11 -1.10 -15.62
C LEU A 205 2.66 -1.56 -15.67
N GLY A 206 1.87 -0.97 -16.54
CA GLY A 206 0.47 -1.35 -16.64
C GLY A 206 -0.23 -0.85 -17.88
N THR A 207 -1.52 -1.05 -17.88
CA THR A 207 -2.38 -0.61 -18.97
C THR A 207 -3.80 -0.36 -18.49
N ASP A 208 -4.39 0.70 -19.01
CA ASP A 208 -5.81 0.98 -18.93
C ASP A 208 -6.46 0.72 -20.27
N ALA A 209 -7.60 0.09 -20.27
CA ALA A 209 -8.40 -0.13 -21.47
C ALA A 209 -9.86 0.24 -21.23
N ARG A 210 -10.43 1.01 -22.16
CA ARG A 210 -11.85 1.34 -22.16
C ARG A 210 -12.50 0.79 -23.41
N TYR A 211 -13.54 0.00 -23.23
CA TYR A 211 -14.35 -0.52 -24.32
C TYR A 211 -15.82 -0.28 -24.02
N LYS A 212 -16.46 0.61 -24.77
CA LYS A 212 -17.84 1.07 -24.50
C LYS A 212 -17.97 1.60 -23.05
N ALA A 213 -18.82 0.94 -22.22
CA ALA A 213 -19.05 1.26 -20.82
C ALA A 213 -18.08 0.53 -19.86
N TRP A 214 -17.21 -0.36 -20.37
CA TRP A 214 -16.29 -1.14 -19.56
C TRP A 214 -14.93 -0.46 -19.47
N VAL A 215 -14.38 -0.47 -18.28
CA VAL A 215 -13.01 -0.03 -17.99
C VAL A 215 -12.27 -1.20 -17.35
N PHE A 216 -11.10 -1.50 -17.90
CA PHE A 216 -10.20 -2.54 -17.39
C PHE A 216 -8.86 -1.89 -17.07
N ASN A 217 -8.25 -2.29 -15.96
CA ASN A 217 -6.88 -1.96 -15.64
C ASN A 217 -6.12 -3.21 -15.24
N ALA A 218 -4.84 -3.24 -15.55
CA ALA A 218 -3.92 -4.29 -15.12
C ALA A 218 -2.52 -3.68 -14.99
N GLY A 219 -1.79 -4.10 -13.96
CA GLY A 219 -0.44 -3.61 -13.73
C GLY A 219 0.37 -4.56 -12.86
N ILE A 220 1.67 -4.35 -12.90
CA ILE A 220 2.66 -4.97 -12.02
C ILE A 220 3.55 -3.88 -11.47
N SER A 221 4.04 -4.07 -10.26
CA SER A 221 5.02 -3.18 -9.62
C SER A 221 6.18 -3.97 -9.06
N MET A 222 7.35 -3.36 -9.03
CA MET A 222 8.57 -3.87 -8.42
C MET A 222 9.19 -2.75 -7.60
N GLN A 223 9.51 -3.02 -6.36
CA GLN A 223 10.17 -2.09 -5.45
C GLN A 223 11.49 -2.70 -4.97
N ASP A 224 12.56 -1.90 -4.95
CA ASP A 224 13.90 -2.31 -4.56
C ASP A 224 14.54 -1.23 -3.68
N GLY A 225 15.19 -1.65 -2.60
CA GLY A 225 15.78 -0.76 -1.58
C GLY A 225 14.90 -0.56 -0.34
N GLY A 226 15.37 0.24 0.60
CA GLY A 226 14.73 0.48 1.89
C GLY A 226 15.29 -0.40 2.99
N ALA A 227 14.51 -0.65 4.02
CA ALA A 227 14.90 -1.52 5.14
C ALA A 227 14.86 -3.03 4.77
N TYR A 228 14.61 -3.33 3.50
CA TYR A 228 14.50 -4.70 2.98
C TYR A 228 15.78 -5.21 2.31
N ASP A 229 16.88 -4.42 2.35
CA ASP A 229 18.21 -4.81 1.86
C ASP A 229 19.08 -5.46 2.95
#